data_eef2b629bda6d50f30ff278955ac4572
#
_entry.id   eef2b629bda6d50f30ff278955ac4572
#
_cell.length_a   1.000
_cell.length_b   1.000
_cell.length_c   1.000
_cell.angle_alpha   90.00
_cell.angle_beta   90.00
_cell.angle_gamma   90.00
#
_symmetry.space_group_name_H-M   'P 1'
#
loop_
_entity.id
_entity.type
_entity.pdbx_description
1 polymer ?
#
loop_
_entity_poly.entity_id
_entity_poly.type
_entity_poly.pdbx_seq_one_letter_code
_entity_poly.pdbx_strand_id
1 'polypeptide(L)'
;MSHLPIRVRLALYFALAMAVVLAAAGWFAYARVSADLGNALDQDLRARGQDLSALVASGGSVASTQGALIENGESFSEVVDSGGRVLDATPPIGRSLLTPAELAAARSEPVFTDRPSVPGLDEPARMLALPAVRDGQEVVLVVGATKENRAETLSSLRAAFLIGGPIALVLAALGGYLLAGAALRPIESMRRRAADISATSLDERLPVPSADDEVSRLGETLNEMLARLEDGLERERRFVADASHELRTPLALLKTELALASKPGRSEEELRAAIESAAEATDRLTRIADDLLLLARAEQGGLRLKTEQVDVMDLLEAVAGRFRTDREISVASGDPLVVPADRLRLEQALTNLVDNALRHGTGAITASAVTENGTAELHVMDEGPGFGEAFLPQAFERFARGDEGREGEGSGLGLAIVATIAHAHHGSARAANAPGGGADVWISLPLR
;
A
#
# COMPACT_ATOMS: atom_id res chain seq x y z
N MET A 1 -15.78 14.59 -11.30
CA MET A 1 -15.32 14.37 -9.93
C MET A 1 -13.84 13.99 -9.79
N SER A 2 -13.14 13.66 -10.87
CA SER A 2 -11.71 13.25 -10.86
C SER A 2 -10.70 14.37 -10.49
N HIS A 3 -11.07 15.63 -10.59
CA HIS A 3 -10.17 16.78 -10.33
C HIS A 3 -10.23 17.36 -8.91
N LEU A 4 -11.11 16.84 -8.05
CA LEU A 4 -11.22 17.31 -6.67
C LEU A 4 -10.17 16.66 -5.76
N PRO A 5 -9.57 17.41 -4.81
CA PRO A 5 -8.67 16.86 -3.80
C PRO A 5 -9.32 15.71 -3.03
N ILE A 6 -8.53 14.70 -2.65
CA ILE A 6 -9.01 13.50 -1.93
C ILE A 6 -9.81 13.89 -0.66
N ARG A 7 -9.38 14.92 0.06
CA ARG A 7 -10.08 15.45 1.26
C ARG A 7 -11.53 15.84 0.97
N VAL A 8 -11.74 16.55 -0.14
CA VAL A 8 -13.07 17.02 -0.56
C VAL A 8 -13.95 15.83 -0.98
N ARG A 9 -13.37 14.88 -1.70
CA ARG A 9 -14.10 13.65 -2.12
C ARG A 9 -14.54 12.82 -0.93
N LEU A 10 -13.66 12.60 0.05
CA LEU A 10 -13.99 11.88 1.29
C LEU A 10 -15.07 12.62 2.10
N ALA A 11 -14.95 13.94 2.25
CA ALA A 11 -15.96 14.73 2.93
C ALA A 11 -17.33 14.66 2.23
N LEU A 12 -17.37 14.69 0.88
CA LEU A 12 -18.60 14.54 0.09
C LEU A 12 -19.22 13.14 0.24
N TYR A 13 -18.42 12.08 0.21
CA TYR A 13 -18.92 10.72 0.42
C TYR A 13 -19.49 10.55 1.84
N PHE A 14 -18.79 11.11 2.84
CA PHE A 14 -19.27 11.08 4.22
C PHE A 14 -20.56 11.89 4.40
N ALA A 15 -20.64 13.08 3.80
CA ALA A 15 -21.83 13.91 3.81
C ALA A 15 -23.03 13.22 3.11
N LEU A 16 -22.80 12.55 1.97
CA LEU A 16 -23.82 11.79 1.27
C LEU A 16 -24.34 10.61 2.10
N ALA A 17 -23.42 9.84 2.68
CA ALA A 17 -23.79 8.72 3.56
C ALA A 17 -24.61 9.20 4.75
N MET A 18 -24.17 10.30 5.39
CA MET A 18 -24.89 10.90 6.52
C MET A 18 -26.27 11.44 6.10
N ALA A 19 -26.39 12.04 4.91
CA ALA A 19 -27.68 12.51 4.38
C ALA A 19 -28.67 11.36 4.20
N VAL A 20 -28.22 10.21 3.69
CA VAL A 20 -29.04 9.01 3.53
C VAL A 20 -29.50 8.49 4.89
N VAL A 21 -28.58 8.42 5.87
CA VAL A 21 -28.92 7.96 7.23
C VAL A 21 -29.92 8.90 7.91
N LEU A 22 -29.71 10.22 7.82
CA LEU A 22 -30.63 11.21 8.38
C LEU A 22 -32.03 11.18 7.72
N ALA A 23 -32.04 11.02 6.38
CA ALA A 23 -33.29 10.89 5.65
C ALA A 23 -34.08 9.62 6.05
N ALA A 24 -33.41 8.49 6.16
CA ALA A 24 -33.98 7.23 6.59
C ALA A 24 -34.49 7.30 8.04
N ALA A 25 -33.68 7.85 8.94
CA ALA A 25 -34.05 8.04 10.34
C ALA A 25 -35.26 8.99 10.49
N GLY A 26 -35.27 10.11 9.76
CA GLY A 26 -36.37 11.07 9.75
C GLY A 26 -37.67 10.46 9.21
N TRP A 27 -37.58 9.72 8.10
CA TRP A 27 -38.68 8.99 7.53
C TRP A 27 -39.25 7.94 8.51
N PHE A 28 -38.36 7.14 9.12
CA PHE A 28 -38.75 6.13 10.10
C PHE A 28 -39.44 6.76 11.33
N ALA A 29 -38.83 7.82 11.90
CA ALA A 29 -39.38 8.52 13.04
C ALA A 29 -40.77 9.12 12.72
N TYR A 30 -40.90 9.76 11.54
CA TYR A 30 -42.17 10.32 11.08
C TYR A 30 -43.24 9.23 10.91
N ALA A 31 -42.91 8.14 10.24
CA ALA A 31 -43.83 7.02 10.04
C ALA A 31 -44.28 6.40 11.36
N ARG A 32 -43.31 6.20 12.28
CA ARG A 32 -43.59 5.61 13.61
C ARG A 32 -44.49 6.51 14.44
N VAL A 33 -44.12 7.79 14.60
CA VAL A 33 -44.92 8.76 15.39
C VAL A 33 -46.29 8.94 14.78
N SER A 34 -46.41 9.01 13.45
CA SER A 34 -47.72 9.12 12.78
C SER A 34 -48.62 7.91 13.04
N ALA A 35 -48.04 6.69 13.06
CA ALA A 35 -48.80 5.48 13.38
C ALA A 35 -49.22 5.44 14.87
N ASP A 36 -48.28 5.74 15.77
CA ASP A 36 -48.55 5.72 17.22
C ASP A 36 -49.60 6.75 17.62
N LEU A 37 -49.57 7.98 17.09
CA LEU A 37 -50.58 9.00 17.31
C LEU A 37 -51.96 8.59 16.74
N GLY A 38 -51.97 7.89 15.58
CA GLY A 38 -53.20 7.35 15.01
C GLY A 38 -53.84 6.29 15.90
N ASN A 39 -53.06 5.36 16.38
CA ASN A 39 -53.50 4.30 17.27
C ASN A 39 -53.98 4.83 18.64
N ALA A 40 -53.26 5.83 19.18
CA ALA A 40 -53.66 6.49 20.43
C ALA A 40 -55.01 7.17 20.30
N LEU A 41 -55.25 7.89 19.19
CA LEU A 41 -56.55 8.53 18.91
C LEU A 41 -57.69 7.50 18.79
N ASP A 42 -57.46 6.38 18.09
CA ASP A 42 -58.44 5.31 17.97
C ASP A 42 -58.74 4.64 19.31
N GLN A 43 -57.79 4.48 20.21
CA GLN A 43 -57.96 3.96 21.55
C GLN A 43 -58.75 4.93 22.44
N ASP A 44 -58.44 6.23 22.38
CA ASP A 44 -59.15 7.27 23.10
C ASP A 44 -60.59 7.33 22.68
N LEU A 45 -60.89 7.33 21.37
CA LEU A 45 -62.30 7.30 20.87
C LEU A 45 -63.03 6.05 21.31
N ARG A 46 -62.43 4.87 21.40
CA ARG A 46 -63.06 3.66 21.95
C ARG A 46 -63.37 3.79 23.42
N ALA A 47 -62.46 4.28 24.24
CA ALA A 47 -62.65 4.49 25.66
C ALA A 47 -63.84 5.48 25.93
N ARG A 48 -63.74 6.65 25.25
CA ARG A 48 -64.85 7.66 25.37
C ARG A 48 -66.18 7.12 24.86
N GLY A 49 -66.17 6.34 23.77
CA GLY A 49 -67.37 5.70 23.24
C GLY A 49 -68.03 4.72 24.24
N GLN A 50 -67.20 3.95 24.96
CA GLN A 50 -67.65 3.04 26.00
C GLN A 50 -68.28 3.79 27.19
N ASP A 51 -67.59 4.84 27.66
CA ASP A 51 -68.04 5.66 28.77
C ASP A 51 -69.39 6.37 28.45
N LEU A 52 -69.47 6.99 27.25
CA LEU A 52 -70.67 7.67 26.80
C LEU A 52 -71.78 6.70 26.45
N SER A 53 -71.53 5.49 26.00
CA SER A 53 -72.54 4.48 25.75
C SER A 53 -73.23 4.03 27.05
N ALA A 54 -72.46 3.90 28.14
CA ALA A 54 -73.01 3.62 29.48
C ALA A 54 -73.91 4.77 30.00
N LEU A 55 -73.50 6.03 29.75
CA LEU A 55 -74.27 7.20 30.11
C LEU A 55 -75.59 7.28 29.32
N VAL A 56 -75.56 7.08 28.00
CA VAL A 56 -76.76 7.07 27.14
C VAL A 56 -77.72 5.97 27.54
N ALA A 57 -77.21 4.78 27.90
CA ALA A 57 -78.01 3.66 28.37
C ALA A 57 -78.71 3.96 29.68
N SER A 58 -78.18 4.81 30.57
CA SER A 58 -78.78 5.25 31.81
C SER A 58 -79.75 6.45 31.64
N GLY A 59 -79.99 6.86 30.38
CA GLY A 59 -80.87 8.02 30.07
C GLY A 59 -80.18 9.39 30.23
N GLY A 60 -78.84 9.41 30.38
CA GLY A 60 -78.10 10.66 30.47
C GLY A 60 -77.98 11.36 29.11
N SER A 61 -77.75 12.68 29.11
CA SER A 61 -77.55 13.50 27.92
C SER A 61 -76.04 13.68 27.68
N VAL A 62 -75.65 13.42 26.44
CA VAL A 62 -74.22 13.69 26.00
C VAL A 62 -73.92 15.18 26.01
N ALA A 63 -74.95 16.05 25.81
CA ALA A 63 -74.77 17.50 25.86
C ALA A 63 -74.50 18.02 27.28
N SER A 64 -74.88 17.32 28.31
CA SER A 64 -74.68 17.70 29.72
C SER A 64 -73.26 17.33 30.25
N THR A 65 -72.53 16.54 29.51
CA THR A 65 -71.20 15.99 29.93
C THR A 65 -70.06 16.87 29.48
N GLN A 66 -70.31 18.04 28.89
CA GLN A 66 -69.37 18.98 28.30
C GLN A 66 -68.33 19.58 29.26
N GLY A 67 -68.19 19.17 30.45
CA GLY A 67 -67.17 19.66 31.40
C GLY A 67 -66.29 18.58 32.04
N ALA A 68 -66.69 17.31 31.95
CA ALA A 68 -66.06 16.23 32.66
C ALA A 68 -65.31 15.22 31.75
N LEU A 69 -65.79 15.04 30.50
CA LEU A 69 -65.26 14.03 29.58
C LEU A 69 -64.87 14.58 28.18
N ILE A 70 -65.22 15.87 27.90
CA ILE A 70 -65.01 16.48 26.56
C ILE A 70 -64.30 17.80 26.75
N GLU A 71 -63.01 17.92 26.27
CA GLU A 71 -62.35 19.19 26.16
C GLU A 71 -63.05 20.08 25.14
N ASN A 72 -63.37 21.35 25.57
CA ASN A 72 -64.06 22.30 24.72
C ASN A 72 -63.30 22.58 23.44
N GLY A 73 -63.92 22.24 22.32
CA GLY A 73 -63.37 22.53 21.00
C GLY A 73 -62.54 21.45 20.30
N GLU A 74 -62.17 20.37 21.02
CA GLU A 74 -61.36 19.28 20.44
C GLU A 74 -62.14 17.97 20.23
N SER A 75 -63.29 17.79 20.88
CA SER A 75 -64.05 16.57 20.76
C SER A 75 -65.56 16.87 20.70
N PHE A 76 -66.36 15.96 20.14
CA PHE A 76 -67.77 16.05 19.97
C PHE A 76 -68.42 14.68 20.12
N SER A 77 -69.73 14.69 20.37
CA SER A 77 -70.50 13.45 20.37
C SER A 77 -71.91 13.74 19.87
N GLU A 78 -72.53 12.75 19.24
CA GLU A 78 -73.95 12.79 18.87
C GLU A 78 -74.64 11.44 19.09
N VAL A 79 -75.92 11.46 19.42
CA VAL A 79 -76.74 10.30 19.46
C VAL A 79 -77.78 10.40 18.35
N VAL A 80 -77.82 9.38 17.49
CA VAL A 80 -78.63 9.37 16.27
C VAL A 80 -79.66 8.20 16.32
N ASP A 81 -80.88 8.45 15.96
CA ASP A 81 -81.90 7.38 15.85
C ASP A 81 -81.70 6.52 14.57
N SER A 82 -82.47 5.47 14.43
CA SER A 82 -82.42 4.58 13.28
C SER A 82 -82.76 5.25 11.93
N GLY A 83 -83.39 6.42 11.96
CA GLY A 83 -83.73 7.23 10.77
C GLY A 83 -82.69 8.32 10.41
N GLY A 84 -81.65 8.46 11.22
CA GLY A 84 -80.62 9.49 11.00
C GLY A 84 -80.95 10.84 11.63
N ARG A 85 -81.93 10.91 12.52
CA ARG A 85 -82.29 12.12 13.25
C ARG A 85 -81.39 12.21 14.51
N VAL A 86 -80.80 13.35 14.73
CA VAL A 86 -80.01 13.63 15.94
C VAL A 86 -80.96 13.80 17.12
N LEU A 87 -80.81 12.97 18.13
CA LEU A 87 -81.60 12.99 19.39
C LEU A 87 -80.87 13.83 20.46
N ASP A 88 -79.59 13.81 20.47
CA ASP A 88 -78.76 14.52 21.44
C ASP A 88 -77.39 14.73 20.84
N ALA A 89 -76.74 15.90 21.03
CA ALA A 89 -75.42 16.19 20.48
C ALA A 89 -74.74 17.29 21.27
N THR A 90 -73.43 17.32 21.20
CA THR A 90 -72.67 18.49 21.64
C THR A 90 -72.89 19.64 20.66
N PRO A 91 -73.26 20.84 21.16
CA PRO A 91 -73.44 22.00 20.25
C PRO A 91 -72.14 22.33 19.48
N PRO A 92 -72.24 22.69 18.23
CA PRO A 92 -73.36 23.13 17.42
C PRO A 92 -73.88 22.11 16.38
N ILE A 93 -73.77 20.82 16.57
CA ILE A 93 -74.12 19.77 15.60
C ILE A 93 -75.66 19.73 15.41
N GLY A 94 -76.19 20.28 14.29
CA GLY A 94 -77.60 20.29 13.96
C GLY A 94 -78.03 19.22 12.94
N ARG A 95 -77.16 18.46 12.37
CA ARG A 95 -77.42 17.35 11.45
C ARG A 95 -76.46 16.19 11.75
N SER A 96 -76.92 14.97 11.53
CA SER A 96 -76.03 13.81 11.68
C SER A 96 -74.83 13.89 10.81
N LEU A 97 -73.72 13.59 11.40
CA LEU A 97 -72.37 13.52 10.72
C LEU A 97 -72.18 12.24 9.91
N LEU A 98 -73.07 11.24 10.15
CA LEU A 98 -73.04 9.96 9.46
C LEU A 98 -73.77 10.03 8.12
N THR A 99 -73.21 9.41 7.09
CA THR A 99 -73.94 9.10 5.88
C THR A 99 -74.89 7.95 6.12
N PRO A 100 -76.00 7.76 5.31
CA PRO A 100 -76.92 6.63 5.49
C PRO A 100 -76.23 5.26 5.46
N ALA A 101 -75.16 5.09 4.71
CA ALA A 101 -74.42 3.84 4.65
C ALA A 101 -73.58 3.59 5.93
N GLU A 102 -72.93 4.63 6.47
CA GLU A 102 -72.23 4.56 7.74
C GLU A 102 -73.11 4.33 8.91
N LEU A 103 -74.34 4.98 8.93
CA LEU A 103 -75.35 4.77 9.92
C LEU A 103 -75.84 3.31 9.94
N ALA A 104 -76.09 2.74 8.75
CA ALA A 104 -76.50 1.35 8.64
C ALA A 104 -75.41 0.36 9.12
N ALA A 105 -74.13 0.63 8.81
CA ALA A 105 -73.00 -0.18 9.27
C ALA A 105 -72.80 -0.05 10.80
N ALA A 106 -72.89 1.19 11.34
CA ALA A 106 -72.63 1.48 12.73
C ALA A 106 -73.71 0.89 13.70
N ARG A 107 -74.84 0.45 13.18
CA ARG A 107 -75.87 -0.28 13.94
C ARG A 107 -75.44 -1.73 14.28
N SER A 108 -74.59 -2.32 13.50
CA SER A 108 -74.14 -3.70 13.67
C SER A 108 -72.75 -3.82 14.30
N GLU A 109 -71.84 -2.91 13.95
CA GLU A 109 -70.45 -2.94 14.43
C GLU A 109 -69.90 -1.53 14.57
N PRO A 110 -68.84 -1.29 15.39
CA PRO A 110 -68.23 0.00 15.51
C PRO A 110 -67.47 0.37 14.20
N VAL A 111 -67.77 1.59 13.68
CA VAL A 111 -67.20 2.09 12.41
C VAL A 111 -66.39 3.34 12.69
N PHE A 112 -65.13 3.30 12.28
CA PHE A 112 -64.24 4.48 12.25
C PHE A 112 -64.37 5.20 10.91
N THR A 113 -64.52 6.53 10.96
CA THR A 113 -64.60 7.35 9.77
C THR A 113 -63.89 8.68 9.98
N ASP A 114 -63.35 9.25 8.88
CA ASP A 114 -62.71 10.55 8.90
C ASP A 114 -63.60 11.60 8.24
N ARG A 115 -63.64 12.80 8.82
CA ARG A 115 -64.32 13.97 8.24
C ARG A 115 -63.33 15.10 8.02
N PRO A 116 -63.30 15.70 6.84
CA PRO A 116 -62.44 16.85 6.57
C PRO A 116 -62.83 18.11 7.36
N SER A 117 -64.10 18.23 7.72
CA SER A 117 -64.63 19.30 8.60
C SER A 117 -65.87 18.80 9.32
N VAL A 118 -66.09 19.30 10.53
CA VAL A 118 -67.30 19.04 11.36
C VAL A 118 -67.87 20.43 11.70
N PRO A 119 -69.20 20.64 11.60
CA PRO A 119 -69.82 21.91 11.97
C PRO A 119 -69.41 22.35 13.38
N GLY A 120 -68.80 23.51 13.50
CA GLY A 120 -68.26 24.04 14.76
C GLY A 120 -66.83 23.62 15.11
N LEU A 121 -66.15 22.83 14.21
CA LEU A 121 -64.78 22.48 14.28
C LEU A 121 -64.19 22.72 12.89
N ASP A 122 -63.33 23.69 12.73
CA ASP A 122 -62.74 24.07 11.41
C ASP A 122 -61.70 23.07 10.94
N GLU A 123 -61.54 21.93 11.62
CA GLU A 123 -60.45 20.99 11.43
C GLU A 123 -60.91 19.56 11.10
N PRO A 124 -60.04 18.79 10.43
CA PRO A 124 -60.34 17.38 10.19
C PRO A 124 -60.52 16.61 11.49
N ALA A 125 -61.54 15.80 11.56
CA ALA A 125 -61.84 14.98 12.72
C ALA A 125 -61.90 13.50 12.36
N ARG A 126 -61.57 12.66 13.35
CA ARG A 126 -61.77 11.20 13.32
C ARG A 126 -62.95 10.88 14.24
N MET A 127 -63.85 10.03 13.78
CA MET A 127 -65.04 9.66 14.48
C MET A 127 -65.09 8.14 14.62
N LEU A 128 -65.72 7.71 15.72
CA LEU A 128 -66.18 6.36 15.99
C LEU A 128 -67.66 6.37 16.16
N ALA A 129 -68.38 5.65 15.30
CA ALA A 129 -69.80 5.38 15.43
C ALA A 129 -69.96 3.97 15.97
N LEU A 130 -70.75 3.83 17.04
CA LEU A 130 -70.99 2.53 17.70
C LEU A 130 -72.46 2.36 18.05
N PRO A 131 -72.95 1.11 18.08
CA PRO A 131 -74.33 0.84 18.51
C PRO A 131 -74.49 1.13 19.99
N ALA A 132 -75.63 1.75 20.38
CA ALA A 132 -75.97 2.04 21.76
C ALA A 132 -77.49 1.83 21.96
N VAL A 133 -77.90 1.82 23.19
CA VAL A 133 -79.36 1.71 23.56
C VAL A 133 -79.71 2.90 24.44
N ARG A 134 -80.80 3.59 24.13
CA ARG A 134 -81.38 4.70 24.93
C ARG A 134 -82.83 4.46 25.15
N ASP A 135 -83.28 4.42 26.40
CA ASP A 135 -84.67 4.16 26.79
C ASP A 135 -85.31 2.91 26.12
N GLY A 136 -84.48 1.85 25.91
CA GLY A 136 -84.91 0.63 25.25
C GLY A 136 -84.97 0.69 23.72
N GLN A 137 -84.57 1.79 23.08
CA GLN A 137 -84.47 1.96 21.63
C GLN A 137 -83.04 1.86 21.16
N GLU A 138 -82.81 1.20 20.00
CA GLU A 138 -81.58 1.17 19.36
C GLU A 138 -81.18 2.53 18.77
N VAL A 139 -80.04 3.05 19.13
CA VAL A 139 -79.46 4.33 18.64
C VAL A 139 -78.06 4.11 18.25
N VAL A 140 -77.50 5.04 17.51
CA VAL A 140 -76.03 5.08 17.17
C VAL A 140 -75.42 6.24 17.93
N LEU A 141 -74.37 5.95 18.72
CA LEU A 141 -73.60 6.94 19.40
C LEU A 141 -72.35 7.24 18.49
N VAL A 142 -72.10 8.50 18.17
CA VAL A 142 -70.91 8.96 17.47
C VAL A 142 -70.07 9.75 18.46
N VAL A 143 -68.77 9.40 18.49
CA VAL A 143 -67.76 10.11 19.27
C VAL A 143 -66.66 10.52 18.32
N GLY A 144 -66.21 11.77 18.33
CA GLY A 144 -65.21 12.26 17.48
C GLY A 144 -64.23 13.20 18.18
N ALA A 145 -63.03 13.26 17.64
CA ALA A 145 -62.01 14.20 18.08
C ALA A 145 -61.25 14.79 16.89
N THR A 146 -60.75 16.01 17.06
CA THR A 146 -59.92 16.67 16.03
C THR A 146 -58.58 15.99 15.84
N LYS A 147 -58.00 16.19 14.66
CA LYS A 147 -56.66 15.75 14.35
C LYS A 147 -55.62 16.87 14.53
N GLU A 148 -55.97 17.98 15.16
CA GLU A 148 -55.11 19.17 15.31
C GLU A 148 -53.81 18.85 16.03
N ASN A 149 -53.86 18.30 17.24
CA ASN A 149 -52.70 17.91 18.04
C ASN A 149 -51.75 16.94 17.31
N ARG A 150 -52.35 16.05 16.50
CA ARG A 150 -51.55 15.15 15.63
C ARG A 150 -50.86 15.94 14.53
N ALA A 151 -51.56 16.86 13.85
CA ALA A 151 -51.02 17.67 12.78
C ALA A 151 -49.91 18.59 13.29
N GLU A 152 -50.10 19.20 14.46
CA GLU A 152 -49.10 20.06 15.11
C GLU A 152 -47.85 19.30 15.51
N THR A 153 -48.01 18.14 16.15
CA THR A 153 -46.87 17.28 16.52
C THR A 153 -46.06 16.84 15.30
N LEU A 154 -46.73 16.41 14.23
CA LEU A 154 -46.07 16.03 12.98
C LEU A 154 -45.40 17.20 12.25
N SER A 155 -46.02 18.40 12.31
CA SER A 155 -45.43 19.62 11.74
C SER A 155 -44.18 20.05 12.49
N SER A 156 -44.20 20.00 13.82
CA SER A 156 -43.04 20.28 14.67
C SER A 156 -41.90 19.29 14.42
N LEU A 157 -42.20 17.99 14.26
CA LEU A 157 -41.24 16.98 13.90
C LEU A 157 -40.60 17.25 12.54
N ARG A 158 -41.41 17.60 11.52
CA ARG A 158 -40.90 18.01 10.20
C ARG A 158 -39.98 19.22 10.31
N ALA A 159 -40.39 20.26 11.06
CA ALA A 159 -39.57 21.47 11.25
C ALA A 159 -38.23 21.13 11.91
N ALA A 160 -38.21 20.25 12.92
CA ALA A 160 -37.01 19.80 13.58
C ALA A 160 -36.06 19.09 12.60
N PHE A 161 -36.56 18.23 11.72
CA PHE A 161 -35.72 17.57 10.71
C PHE A 161 -35.28 18.50 9.60
N LEU A 162 -36.13 19.45 9.16
CA LEU A 162 -35.79 20.42 8.12
C LEU A 162 -34.74 21.44 8.57
N ILE A 163 -34.65 21.76 9.84
CA ILE A 163 -33.68 22.70 10.40
C ILE A 163 -32.46 21.91 10.93
N GLY A 164 -32.71 20.92 11.78
CA GLY A 164 -31.64 20.14 12.41
C GLY A 164 -30.86 19.27 11.44
N GLY A 165 -31.53 18.72 10.43
CA GLY A 165 -30.90 17.86 9.41
C GLY A 165 -29.78 18.54 8.64
N PRO A 166 -30.02 19.70 8.00
CA PRO A 166 -28.97 20.46 7.32
C PRO A 166 -27.82 20.89 8.24
N ILE A 167 -28.13 21.32 9.47
CA ILE A 167 -27.10 21.69 10.45
C ILE A 167 -26.21 20.48 10.78
N ALA A 168 -26.81 19.33 11.10
CA ALA A 168 -26.07 18.10 11.35
C ALA A 168 -25.24 17.66 10.16
N LEU A 169 -25.77 17.82 8.94
CA LEU A 169 -25.05 17.50 7.71
C LEU A 169 -23.82 18.40 7.50
N VAL A 170 -23.96 19.70 7.73
CA VAL A 170 -22.83 20.66 7.63
C VAL A 170 -21.76 20.33 8.67
N LEU A 171 -22.17 20.07 9.91
CA LEU A 171 -21.21 19.68 10.98
C LEU A 171 -20.50 18.37 10.66
N ALA A 172 -21.23 17.38 10.15
CA ALA A 172 -20.65 16.11 9.75
C ALA A 172 -19.68 16.27 8.56
N ALA A 173 -20.03 17.07 7.56
CA ALA A 173 -19.16 17.36 6.42
C ALA A 173 -17.88 18.10 6.85
N LEU A 174 -17.99 19.07 7.75
CA LEU A 174 -16.86 19.81 8.30
C LEU A 174 -15.95 18.88 9.13
N GLY A 175 -16.53 18.07 10.02
CA GLY A 175 -15.80 17.08 10.79
C GLY A 175 -15.07 16.08 9.91
N GLY A 176 -15.74 15.54 8.89
CA GLY A 176 -15.13 14.64 7.91
C GLY A 176 -13.98 15.29 7.13
N TYR A 177 -14.13 16.56 6.74
CA TYR A 177 -13.07 17.31 6.07
C TYR A 177 -11.83 17.52 6.97
N LEU A 178 -12.03 17.89 8.23
CA LEU A 178 -10.95 18.08 9.20
C LEU A 178 -10.22 16.77 9.52
N LEU A 179 -10.97 15.70 9.74
CA LEU A 179 -10.40 14.37 10.00
C LEU A 179 -9.62 13.84 8.81
N ALA A 180 -10.19 13.93 7.58
CA ALA A 180 -9.47 13.56 6.37
C ALA A 180 -8.20 14.41 6.17
N GLY A 181 -8.26 15.70 6.52
CA GLY A 181 -7.10 16.59 6.49
C GLY A 181 -6.00 16.17 7.46
N ALA A 182 -6.37 15.78 8.67
CA ALA A 182 -5.42 15.30 9.69
C ALA A 182 -4.77 13.96 9.28
N ALA A 183 -5.59 13.00 8.82
CA ALA A 183 -5.13 11.68 8.39
C ALA A 183 -4.20 11.73 7.16
N LEU A 184 -4.40 12.67 6.25
CA LEU A 184 -3.58 12.81 5.03
C LEU A 184 -2.35 13.74 5.19
N ARG A 185 -2.19 14.42 6.34
CA ARG A 185 -1.03 15.28 6.60
C ARG A 185 0.32 14.56 6.49
N PRO A 186 0.51 13.36 7.08
CA PRO A 186 1.77 12.64 7.00
C PRO A 186 2.14 12.29 5.56
N ILE A 187 1.18 11.84 4.76
CA ILE A 187 1.39 11.53 3.33
C ILE A 187 1.85 12.76 2.55
N GLU A 188 1.23 13.91 2.80
CA GLU A 188 1.63 15.16 2.14
C GLU A 188 3.03 15.62 2.57
N SER A 189 3.42 15.42 3.84
CA SER A 189 4.78 15.70 4.31
C SER A 189 5.83 14.80 3.66
N MET A 190 5.53 13.48 3.56
CA MET A 190 6.38 12.52 2.84
C MET A 190 6.52 12.88 1.36
N ARG A 191 5.40 13.23 0.70
CA ARG A 191 5.40 13.62 -0.71
C ARG A 191 6.28 14.84 -0.97
N ARG A 192 6.18 15.87 -0.12
CA ARG A 192 7.02 17.07 -0.22
C ARG A 192 8.47 16.73 -0.04
N ARG A 193 8.80 15.99 1.03
CA ARG A 193 10.18 15.59 1.30
C ARG A 193 10.75 14.73 0.17
N ALA A 194 9.99 13.77 -0.35
CA ALA A 194 10.39 12.96 -1.49
C ALA A 194 10.64 13.78 -2.77
N ALA A 195 9.91 14.88 -2.96
CA ALA A 195 10.12 15.78 -4.10
C ALA A 195 11.41 16.63 -3.97
N ASP A 196 11.88 16.87 -2.75
CA ASP A 196 13.10 17.62 -2.47
C ASP A 196 14.36 16.72 -2.51
N ILE A 197 14.20 15.41 -2.35
CA ILE A 197 15.29 14.44 -2.42
C ILE A 197 15.81 14.37 -3.86
N SER A 198 17.13 14.55 -3.99
CA SER A 198 17.87 14.45 -5.25
C SER A 198 19.04 13.47 -5.11
N ALA A 199 19.73 13.19 -6.19
CA ALA A 199 20.93 12.33 -6.17
C ALA A 199 22.07 12.88 -5.28
N THR A 200 21.99 14.15 -4.85
CA THR A 200 22.95 14.79 -3.96
C THR A 200 22.51 14.85 -2.49
N SER A 201 21.29 14.44 -2.19
CA SER A 201 20.69 14.49 -0.84
C SER A 201 19.92 13.20 -0.49
N LEU A 202 20.43 12.05 -0.93
CA LEU A 202 19.83 10.74 -0.66
C LEU A 202 19.97 10.27 0.80
N ASP A 203 20.85 10.91 1.58
CA ASP A 203 21.00 10.73 3.02
C ASP A 203 19.78 11.21 3.83
N GLU A 204 18.94 12.04 3.21
CA GLU A 204 17.70 12.49 3.83
C GLU A 204 16.66 11.37 3.87
N ARG A 205 15.87 11.33 4.96
CA ARG A 205 14.81 10.34 5.15
C ARG A 205 13.44 10.99 5.18
N LEU A 206 12.45 10.25 4.74
CA LEU A 206 11.05 10.65 4.84
C LEU A 206 10.60 10.58 6.30
N PRO A 207 9.82 11.57 6.77
CA PRO A 207 9.27 11.54 8.11
C PRO A 207 8.24 10.41 8.24
N VAL A 208 8.48 9.45 9.12
CA VAL A 208 7.57 8.35 9.42
C VAL A 208 6.75 8.71 10.65
N PRO A 209 5.41 8.62 10.61
CA PRO A 209 4.57 8.80 11.80
C PRO A 209 4.89 7.76 12.87
N SER A 210 4.67 8.12 14.13
CA SER A 210 4.83 7.18 15.26
C SER A 210 3.67 6.20 15.42
N ALA A 211 2.59 6.35 14.64
CA ALA A 211 1.48 5.41 14.64
C ALA A 211 1.89 4.15 13.85
N ASP A 212 1.54 2.98 14.38
CA ASP A 212 1.75 1.70 13.66
C ASP A 212 0.55 1.44 12.74
N ASP A 213 0.52 2.16 11.61
CA ASP A 213 -0.53 2.08 10.60
C ASP A 213 0.04 1.85 9.19
N GLU A 214 -0.83 1.82 8.18
CA GLU A 214 -0.44 1.63 6.78
C GLU A 214 0.44 2.76 6.26
N VAL A 215 0.33 3.96 6.83
CA VAL A 215 1.10 5.14 6.42
C VAL A 215 2.54 5.06 6.94
N SER A 216 2.72 4.61 8.18
CA SER A 216 4.07 4.39 8.74
C SER A 216 4.81 3.28 7.99
N ARG A 217 4.15 2.14 7.72
CA ARG A 217 4.72 1.05 6.92
C ARG A 217 5.13 1.48 5.50
N LEU A 218 4.30 2.33 4.87
CA LEU A 218 4.67 2.93 3.59
C LEU A 218 5.93 3.79 3.70
N GLY A 219 6.02 4.63 4.74
CA GLY A 219 7.17 5.49 4.99
C GLY A 219 8.46 4.70 5.23
N GLU A 220 8.39 3.61 5.99
CA GLU A 220 9.50 2.69 6.23
C GLU A 220 9.97 2.02 4.94
N THR A 221 9.05 1.48 4.15
CA THR A 221 9.37 0.84 2.85
C THR A 221 10.05 1.82 1.89
N LEU A 222 9.57 3.07 1.84
CA LEU A 222 10.19 4.11 1.02
C LEU A 222 11.58 4.49 1.53
N ASN A 223 11.79 4.56 2.85
CA ASN A 223 13.11 4.81 3.43
C ASN A 223 14.10 3.67 3.18
N GLU A 224 13.64 2.40 3.21
CA GLU A 224 14.45 1.26 2.80
C GLU A 224 14.85 1.33 1.33
N MET A 225 13.93 1.74 0.46
CA MET A 225 14.23 1.95 -0.96
C MET A 225 15.27 3.06 -1.16
N LEU A 226 15.14 4.19 -0.43
CA LEU A 226 16.12 5.27 -0.47
C LEU A 226 17.50 4.82 0.00
N ALA A 227 17.58 4.01 1.06
CA ALA A 227 18.84 3.45 1.54
C ALA A 227 19.52 2.57 0.47
N ARG A 228 18.76 1.70 -0.20
CA ARG A 228 19.28 0.88 -1.29
C ARG A 228 19.77 1.72 -2.48
N LEU A 229 19.06 2.82 -2.80
CA LEU A 229 19.50 3.76 -3.86
C LEU A 229 20.78 4.50 -3.47
N GLU A 230 20.88 4.96 -2.22
CA GLU A 230 22.08 5.61 -1.67
C GLU A 230 23.29 4.68 -1.77
N ASP A 231 23.16 3.44 -1.25
CA ASP A 231 24.21 2.42 -1.31
C ASP A 231 24.61 2.10 -2.76
N GLY A 232 23.64 2.07 -3.68
CA GLY A 232 23.90 1.84 -5.10
C GLY A 232 24.71 2.96 -5.73
N LEU A 233 24.31 4.21 -5.52
CA LEU A 233 25.00 5.39 -6.04
C LEU A 233 26.38 5.58 -5.41
N GLU A 234 26.53 5.26 -4.14
CA GLU A 234 27.85 5.34 -3.49
C GLU A 234 28.81 4.30 -4.06
N ARG A 235 28.34 3.08 -4.34
CA ARG A 235 29.13 2.05 -5.04
C ARG A 235 29.53 2.50 -6.45
N GLU A 236 28.58 3.10 -7.20
CA GLU A 236 28.85 3.62 -8.53
C GLU A 236 29.89 4.75 -8.51
N ARG A 237 29.76 5.71 -7.57
CA ARG A 237 30.73 6.80 -7.40
C ARG A 237 32.12 6.29 -7.07
N ARG A 238 32.24 5.33 -6.15
CA ARG A 238 33.51 4.69 -5.82
C ARG A 238 34.12 4.00 -7.04
N PHE A 239 33.32 3.22 -7.77
CA PHE A 239 33.74 2.54 -8.98
C PHE A 239 34.31 3.52 -10.03
N VAL A 240 33.65 4.64 -10.30
CA VAL A 240 34.12 5.66 -11.25
C VAL A 240 35.40 6.34 -10.77
N ALA A 241 35.49 6.63 -9.48
CA ALA A 241 36.67 7.23 -8.89
C ALA A 241 37.92 6.30 -9.03
N ASP A 242 37.74 5.04 -8.62
CA ASP A 242 38.80 4.03 -8.64
C ASP A 242 39.22 3.68 -10.08
N ALA A 243 38.26 3.50 -11.00
CA ALA A 243 38.55 3.32 -12.42
C ALA A 243 39.37 4.49 -13.00
N SER A 244 39.02 5.73 -12.62
CA SER A 244 39.73 6.92 -13.05
C SER A 244 41.19 6.95 -12.54
N HIS A 245 41.41 6.49 -11.31
CA HIS A 245 42.76 6.39 -10.74
C HIS A 245 43.61 5.31 -11.45
N GLU A 246 43.05 4.12 -11.67
CA GLU A 246 43.74 3.00 -12.30
C GLU A 246 44.05 3.25 -13.80
N LEU A 247 43.22 4.01 -14.49
CA LEU A 247 43.49 4.43 -15.87
C LEU A 247 44.53 5.56 -15.97
N ARG A 248 44.59 6.47 -14.97
CA ARG A 248 45.48 7.63 -15.01
C ARG A 248 46.97 7.23 -14.92
N THR A 249 47.28 6.23 -14.11
CA THR A 249 48.68 5.79 -13.89
C THR A 249 49.34 5.27 -15.16
N PRO A 250 48.81 4.26 -15.89
CA PRO A 250 49.41 3.80 -17.13
C PRO A 250 49.40 4.87 -18.24
N LEU A 251 48.36 5.73 -18.26
CA LEU A 251 48.29 6.83 -19.21
C LEU A 251 49.40 7.88 -18.97
N ALA A 252 49.73 8.18 -17.70
CA ALA A 252 50.78 9.07 -17.33
C ALA A 252 52.16 8.49 -17.73
N LEU A 253 52.35 7.17 -17.48
CA LEU A 253 53.58 6.46 -17.91
C LEU A 253 53.73 6.50 -19.42
N LEU A 254 52.70 6.11 -20.18
CA LEU A 254 52.67 6.17 -21.64
C LEU A 254 53.03 7.56 -22.16
N LYS A 255 52.44 8.61 -21.58
CA LYS A 255 52.75 10.00 -21.96
C LYS A 255 54.19 10.37 -21.67
N THR A 256 54.74 9.88 -20.56
CA THR A 256 56.16 10.14 -20.18
C THR A 256 57.11 9.45 -21.13
N GLU A 257 56.89 8.17 -21.45
CA GLU A 257 57.72 7.39 -22.37
C GLU A 257 57.72 8.00 -23.79
N LEU A 258 56.52 8.37 -24.30
CA LEU A 258 56.40 9.04 -25.58
C LEU A 258 57.10 10.41 -25.59
N ALA A 259 57.03 11.17 -24.51
CA ALA A 259 57.72 12.44 -24.38
C ALA A 259 59.23 12.25 -24.29
N LEU A 260 59.71 11.18 -23.65
CA LEU A 260 61.11 10.79 -23.61
C LEU A 260 61.60 10.34 -24.97
N ALA A 261 60.88 9.49 -25.66
CA ALA A 261 61.23 9.04 -27.03
C ALA A 261 61.29 10.18 -28.03
N SER A 262 60.53 11.25 -27.83
CA SER A 262 60.48 12.42 -28.74
C SER A 262 61.67 13.40 -28.55
N LYS A 263 62.59 13.20 -27.57
CA LYS A 263 63.73 14.07 -27.35
C LYS A 263 64.83 13.81 -28.35
N PRO A 264 65.45 14.84 -28.91
CA PRO A 264 66.57 14.67 -29.85
C PRO A 264 67.79 14.08 -29.15
N GLY A 265 68.60 13.27 -29.89
CA GLY A 265 69.87 12.72 -29.42
C GLY A 265 69.80 11.38 -28.66
N ARG A 266 68.64 10.69 -28.73
CA ARG A 266 68.50 9.35 -28.17
C ARG A 266 69.13 8.25 -29.00
N SER A 267 69.69 7.23 -28.35
CA SER A 267 70.14 6.03 -28.99
C SER A 267 69.02 5.15 -29.51
N GLU A 268 69.34 4.27 -30.48
CA GLU A 268 68.30 3.31 -30.98
C GLU A 268 67.80 2.37 -29.89
N GLU A 269 68.65 1.97 -28.94
CA GLU A 269 68.31 1.14 -27.80
C GLU A 269 67.33 1.85 -26.83
N GLU A 270 67.61 3.15 -26.55
CA GLU A 270 66.65 3.96 -25.69
C GLU A 270 65.31 4.18 -26.35
N LEU A 271 65.26 4.37 -27.69
CA LEU A 271 64.02 4.48 -28.44
C LEU A 271 63.25 3.18 -28.44
N ARG A 272 63.95 2.04 -28.61
CA ARG A 272 63.33 0.72 -28.57
C ARG A 272 62.73 0.43 -27.19
N ALA A 273 63.47 0.66 -26.12
CA ALA A 273 63.01 0.49 -24.76
C ALA A 273 61.77 1.38 -24.44
N ALA A 274 61.75 2.63 -24.89
CA ALA A 274 60.60 3.53 -24.71
C ALA A 274 59.40 3.07 -25.51
N ILE A 275 59.58 2.52 -26.72
CA ILE A 275 58.48 1.95 -27.51
C ILE A 275 57.90 0.68 -26.83
N GLU A 276 58.78 -0.20 -26.34
CA GLU A 276 58.40 -1.42 -25.61
C GLU A 276 57.60 -1.06 -24.36
N SER A 277 58.10 -0.12 -23.54
CA SER A 277 57.37 0.36 -22.34
C SER A 277 56.02 1.02 -22.68
N ALA A 278 55.97 1.79 -23.78
CA ALA A 278 54.73 2.38 -24.26
C ALA A 278 53.70 1.32 -24.75
N ALA A 279 54.18 0.26 -25.40
CA ALA A 279 53.36 -0.85 -25.85
C ALA A 279 52.78 -1.61 -24.63
N GLU A 280 53.61 -1.94 -23.62
CA GLU A 280 53.17 -2.57 -22.38
C GLU A 280 52.14 -1.73 -21.64
N ALA A 281 52.33 -0.41 -21.55
CA ALA A 281 51.35 0.50 -20.92
C ALA A 281 50.01 0.52 -21.69
N THR A 282 50.06 0.41 -23.04
CA THR A 282 48.86 0.34 -23.89
C THR A 282 48.10 -0.97 -23.70
N ASP A 283 48.81 -2.09 -23.65
CA ASP A 283 48.20 -3.42 -23.39
C ASP A 283 47.58 -3.47 -22.00
N ARG A 284 48.21 -2.84 -21.01
CA ARG A 284 47.66 -2.71 -19.66
C ARG A 284 46.37 -1.88 -19.65
N LEU A 285 46.37 -0.74 -20.35
CA LEU A 285 45.15 0.09 -20.49
C LEU A 285 44.02 -0.67 -21.15
N THR A 286 44.29 -1.44 -22.20
CA THR A 286 43.30 -2.25 -22.90
C THR A 286 42.72 -3.30 -21.97
N ARG A 287 43.54 -4.02 -21.21
CA ARG A 287 43.07 -4.99 -20.21
C ARG A 287 42.16 -4.35 -19.14
N ILE A 288 42.60 -3.21 -18.56
CA ILE A 288 41.80 -2.50 -17.56
C ILE A 288 40.45 -2.08 -18.16
N ALA A 289 40.42 -1.56 -19.41
CA ALA A 289 39.18 -1.16 -20.07
C ALA A 289 38.22 -2.35 -20.30
N ASP A 290 38.76 -3.49 -20.76
CA ASP A 290 37.98 -4.71 -20.97
C ASP A 290 37.40 -5.27 -19.64
N ASP A 291 38.21 -5.22 -18.59
CA ASP A 291 37.85 -5.65 -17.24
C ASP A 291 36.74 -4.76 -16.68
N LEU A 292 36.81 -3.44 -16.82
CA LEU A 292 35.80 -2.49 -16.42
C LEU A 292 34.49 -2.69 -17.20
N LEU A 293 34.56 -2.93 -18.52
CA LEU A 293 33.40 -3.22 -19.35
C LEU A 293 32.72 -4.53 -18.96
N LEU A 294 33.49 -5.56 -18.59
CA LEU A 294 32.94 -6.83 -18.11
C LEU A 294 32.17 -6.61 -16.80
N LEU A 295 32.80 -5.93 -15.84
CA LEU A 295 32.18 -5.65 -14.54
C LEU A 295 30.90 -4.80 -14.68
N ALA A 296 30.92 -3.77 -15.52
CA ALA A 296 29.79 -2.92 -15.80
C ALA A 296 28.61 -3.70 -16.44
N ARG A 297 28.90 -4.60 -17.39
CA ARG A 297 27.88 -5.46 -18.02
C ARG A 297 27.28 -6.45 -17.04
N ALA A 298 28.09 -7.03 -16.16
CA ALA A 298 27.61 -7.97 -15.15
C ALA A 298 26.64 -7.32 -14.15
N GLU A 299 26.92 -6.09 -13.72
CA GLU A 299 26.02 -5.32 -12.83
C GLU A 299 24.64 -5.06 -13.42
N GLN A 300 24.59 -4.83 -14.73
CA GLN A 300 23.33 -4.62 -15.45
C GLN A 300 22.57 -5.94 -15.73
N GLY A 301 23.01 -7.07 -15.16
CA GLY A 301 22.44 -8.38 -15.45
C GLY A 301 22.66 -8.86 -16.89
N GLY A 302 23.61 -8.22 -17.61
CA GLY A 302 23.81 -8.40 -19.05
C GLY A 302 24.95 -9.32 -19.47
N LEU A 303 25.63 -10.02 -18.54
CA LEU A 303 26.66 -10.98 -18.92
C LEU A 303 26.01 -12.24 -19.52
N ARG A 304 25.80 -12.22 -20.84
CA ARG A 304 25.26 -13.39 -21.56
C ARG A 304 26.39 -14.40 -21.78
N LEU A 305 26.28 -15.53 -21.10
CA LEU A 305 27.23 -16.64 -21.28
C LEU A 305 26.89 -17.45 -22.53
N LYS A 306 27.91 -17.89 -23.24
CA LYS A 306 27.86 -18.91 -24.29
C LYS A 306 28.24 -20.24 -23.66
N THR A 307 27.30 -20.88 -23.00
CA THR A 307 27.52 -22.11 -22.27
C THR A 307 27.74 -23.28 -23.23
N GLU A 308 28.83 -24.01 -23.07
CA GLU A 308 29.14 -25.25 -23.75
C GLU A 308 29.69 -26.28 -22.72
N GLN A 309 29.83 -27.55 -23.13
CA GLN A 309 30.45 -28.56 -22.29
C GLN A 309 31.97 -28.37 -22.35
N VAL A 310 32.57 -27.94 -21.23
CA VAL A 310 33.98 -27.64 -21.11
C VAL A 310 34.68 -28.74 -20.32
N ASP A 311 35.67 -29.39 -20.92
CA ASP A 311 36.61 -30.22 -20.19
C ASP A 311 37.52 -29.32 -19.36
N VAL A 312 37.46 -29.48 -18.04
CA VAL A 312 38.15 -28.62 -17.09
C VAL A 312 39.63 -28.91 -17.09
N MET A 313 40.07 -30.18 -17.27
CA MET A 313 41.45 -30.55 -17.26
C MET A 313 42.16 -29.96 -18.50
N ASP A 314 41.57 -30.09 -19.69
CA ASP A 314 42.08 -29.49 -20.91
C ASP A 314 42.19 -27.96 -20.79
N LEU A 315 41.24 -27.34 -20.09
CA LEU A 315 41.25 -25.89 -19.88
C LEU A 315 42.35 -25.46 -18.92
N LEU A 316 42.57 -26.18 -17.81
CA LEU A 316 43.67 -25.91 -16.87
C LEU A 316 45.05 -26.05 -17.55
N GLU A 317 45.24 -27.12 -18.34
CA GLU A 317 46.45 -27.32 -19.11
C GLU A 317 46.69 -26.20 -20.15
N ALA A 318 45.63 -25.80 -20.86
CA ALA A 318 45.70 -24.71 -21.82
C ALA A 318 46.08 -23.36 -21.17
N VAL A 319 45.50 -23.07 -19.98
CA VAL A 319 45.84 -21.85 -19.22
C VAL A 319 47.28 -21.92 -18.70
N ALA A 320 47.67 -23.01 -18.04
CA ALA A 320 49.01 -23.17 -17.51
C ALA A 320 50.10 -23.04 -18.61
N GLY A 321 49.88 -23.63 -19.80
CA GLY A 321 50.78 -23.57 -20.92
C GLY A 321 50.99 -22.19 -21.59
N ARG A 322 50.15 -21.20 -21.27
CA ARG A 322 50.28 -19.83 -21.79
C ARG A 322 51.35 -19.00 -21.07
N PHE A 323 51.61 -19.32 -19.82
CA PHE A 323 52.57 -18.56 -19.03
C PHE A 323 53.98 -19.02 -19.29
N ARG A 324 54.80 -18.11 -19.80
CA ARG A 324 56.24 -18.31 -19.91
C ARG A 324 56.91 -17.70 -18.68
N THR A 325 57.23 -18.54 -17.72
CA THR A 325 57.82 -18.13 -16.45
C THR A 325 58.89 -19.13 -16.01
N ASP A 326 59.80 -18.72 -15.17
CA ASP A 326 60.78 -19.60 -14.53
C ASP A 326 60.19 -20.40 -13.36
N ARG A 327 58.96 -20.07 -12.96
CA ARG A 327 58.24 -20.79 -11.90
C ARG A 327 57.51 -22.00 -12.47
N GLU A 328 57.54 -23.09 -11.71
CA GLU A 328 56.83 -24.30 -12.07
C GLU A 328 55.30 -24.09 -11.92
N ILE A 329 54.58 -24.27 -13.02
CA ILE A 329 53.10 -24.30 -13.02
C ILE A 329 52.69 -25.72 -13.39
N SER A 330 52.11 -26.43 -12.45
CA SER A 330 51.67 -27.82 -12.61
C SER A 330 50.12 -27.92 -12.56
N VAL A 331 49.61 -28.86 -13.34
CA VAL A 331 48.20 -29.26 -13.26
C VAL A 331 48.17 -30.62 -12.57
N ALA A 332 47.52 -30.67 -11.41
CA ALA A 332 47.39 -31.92 -10.69
C ALA A 332 46.49 -32.91 -11.45
N SER A 333 46.91 -34.16 -11.55
CA SER A 333 46.12 -35.21 -12.19
C SER A 333 44.81 -35.39 -11.43
N GLY A 334 43.69 -35.40 -12.14
CA GLY A 334 42.36 -35.59 -11.61
C GLY A 334 41.50 -36.45 -12.51
N ASP A 335 40.28 -36.78 -12.03
CA ASP A 335 39.31 -37.47 -12.87
C ASP A 335 38.78 -36.48 -13.97
N PRO A 336 38.44 -36.98 -15.16
CA PRO A 336 37.84 -36.15 -16.20
C PRO A 336 36.59 -35.43 -15.67
N LEU A 337 36.62 -34.11 -15.76
CA LEU A 337 35.58 -33.25 -15.22
C LEU A 337 35.05 -32.32 -16.33
N VAL A 338 33.78 -32.47 -16.66
CA VAL A 338 33.10 -31.64 -17.67
C VAL A 338 32.03 -30.79 -16.99
N VAL A 339 32.07 -29.48 -17.26
CA VAL A 339 31.13 -28.52 -16.69
C VAL A 339 30.40 -27.73 -17.78
N PRO A 340 29.13 -27.38 -17.62
CA PRO A 340 28.45 -26.46 -18.51
C PRO A 340 28.90 -25.03 -18.24
N ALA A 341 29.79 -24.48 -19.07
CA ALA A 341 30.38 -23.16 -18.84
C ALA A 341 30.66 -22.40 -20.15
N ASP A 342 30.83 -21.09 -20.06
CA ASP A 342 31.44 -20.28 -21.12
C ASP A 342 32.95 -20.43 -21.04
N ARG A 343 33.54 -21.21 -21.98
CA ARG A 343 34.95 -21.54 -22.00
C ARG A 343 35.85 -20.27 -21.96
N LEU A 344 35.51 -19.23 -22.75
CA LEU A 344 36.29 -18.00 -22.82
C LEU A 344 36.30 -17.26 -21.46
N ARG A 345 35.15 -17.21 -20.80
CA ARG A 345 35.03 -16.54 -19.48
C ARG A 345 35.71 -17.33 -18.39
N LEU A 346 35.58 -18.65 -18.40
CA LEU A 346 36.24 -19.50 -17.41
C LEU A 346 37.75 -19.46 -17.58
N GLU A 347 38.24 -19.44 -18.84
CA GLU A 347 39.65 -19.24 -19.17
C GLU A 347 40.17 -17.88 -18.68
N GLN A 348 39.38 -16.80 -18.84
CA GLN A 348 39.72 -15.47 -18.31
C GLN A 348 39.85 -15.52 -16.77
N ALA A 349 38.89 -16.17 -16.09
CA ALA A 349 38.93 -16.29 -14.63
C ALA A 349 40.18 -17.07 -14.14
N LEU A 350 40.44 -18.22 -14.74
CA LEU A 350 41.60 -19.03 -14.39
C LEU A 350 42.95 -18.29 -14.70
N THR A 351 43.00 -17.55 -15.81
CA THR A 351 44.15 -16.71 -16.13
C THR A 351 44.39 -15.66 -15.04
N ASN A 352 43.32 -15.02 -14.55
CA ASN A 352 43.43 -14.06 -13.44
C ASN A 352 43.91 -14.73 -12.14
N LEU A 353 43.49 -15.97 -11.86
CA LEU A 353 43.96 -16.71 -10.68
C LEU A 353 45.47 -17.03 -10.80
N VAL A 354 45.91 -17.54 -11.94
CA VAL A 354 47.32 -17.84 -12.18
C VAL A 354 48.18 -16.55 -12.17
N ASP A 355 47.73 -15.47 -12.80
CA ASP A 355 48.43 -14.18 -12.76
C ASP A 355 48.57 -13.65 -11.31
N ASN A 356 47.51 -13.81 -10.51
CA ASN A 356 47.52 -13.44 -9.08
C ASN A 356 48.58 -14.29 -8.31
N ALA A 357 48.60 -15.59 -8.51
CA ALA A 357 49.57 -16.50 -7.89
C ALA A 357 51.03 -16.18 -8.35
N LEU A 358 51.22 -15.81 -9.61
CA LEU A 358 52.53 -15.39 -10.12
C LEU A 358 53.03 -14.07 -9.51
N ARG A 359 52.13 -13.13 -9.27
CA ARG A 359 52.50 -11.79 -8.75
C ARG A 359 52.69 -11.76 -7.24
N HIS A 360 51.85 -12.45 -6.51
CA HIS A 360 51.78 -12.36 -5.05
C HIS A 360 52.26 -13.61 -4.32
N GLY A 361 52.19 -14.76 -4.98
CA GLY A 361 52.74 -16.01 -4.47
C GLY A 361 54.25 -16.18 -4.71
N THR A 362 54.82 -17.21 -4.10
CA THR A 362 56.18 -17.69 -4.34
C THR A 362 56.14 -19.21 -4.62
N GLY A 363 57.28 -19.82 -4.93
CA GLY A 363 57.36 -21.27 -5.15
C GLY A 363 56.57 -21.79 -6.35
N ALA A 364 56.15 -23.05 -6.31
CA ALA A 364 55.36 -23.68 -7.35
C ALA A 364 53.91 -23.21 -7.33
N ILE A 365 53.22 -23.26 -8.48
CA ILE A 365 51.79 -22.99 -8.62
C ILE A 365 51.16 -24.30 -9.06
N THR A 366 50.11 -24.72 -8.32
CA THR A 366 49.39 -25.94 -8.62
C THR A 366 47.93 -25.57 -8.98
N ALA A 367 47.54 -25.92 -10.21
CA ALA A 367 46.13 -25.86 -10.61
C ALA A 367 45.49 -27.27 -10.46
N SER A 368 44.29 -27.35 -9.91
CA SER A 368 43.59 -28.63 -9.74
C SER A 368 42.08 -28.47 -9.89
N ALA A 369 41.39 -29.56 -10.17
CA ALA A 369 39.95 -29.59 -10.20
C ALA A 369 39.46 -30.77 -9.36
N VAL A 370 38.48 -30.51 -8.51
CA VAL A 370 37.86 -31.54 -7.67
C VAL A 370 36.35 -31.42 -7.76
N THR A 371 35.67 -32.54 -7.50
CA THR A 371 34.21 -32.54 -7.38
C THR A 371 33.84 -32.66 -5.92
N GLU A 372 33.17 -31.66 -5.38
CA GLU A 372 32.71 -31.67 -4.02
C GLU A 372 31.22 -31.28 -3.95
N ASN A 373 30.39 -32.03 -3.21
CA ASN A 373 28.99 -31.74 -2.95
C ASN A 373 28.12 -31.40 -4.19
N GLY A 374 28.45 -31.96 -5.36
CA GLY A 374 27.72 -31.71 -6.62
C GLY A 374 28.17 -30.43 -7.35
N THR A 375 29.27 -29.82 -6.93
CA THR A 375 29.95 -28.70 -7.60
C THR A 375 31.33 -29.12 -8.10
N ALA A 376 31.77 -28.50 -9.17
CA ALA A 376 33.16 -28.55 -9.64
C ALA A 376 33.92 -27.41 -9.00
N GLU A 377 35.00 -27.70 -8.30
CA GLU A 377 35.88 -26.70 -7.70
C GLU A 377 37.20 -26.66 -8.44
N LEU A 378 37.53 -25.51 -8.98
CA LEU A 378 38.77 -25.26 -9.75
C LEU A 378 39.72 -24.42 -8.90
N HIS A 379 40.74 -25.01 -8.39
CA HIS A 379 41.71 -24.43 -7.47
C HIS A 379 42.97 -23.96 -8.17
N VAL A 380 43.52 -22.83 -7.73
CA VAL A 380 44.87 -22.38 -8.02
C VAL A 380 45.54 -22.07 -6.69
N MET A 381 46.60 -22.84 -6.38
CA MET A 381 47.37 -22.74 -5.15
C MET A 381 48.80 -22.26 -5.43
N ASP A 382 49.31 -21.43 -4.56
CA ASP A 382 50.75 -21.01 -4.56
C ASP A 382 51.38 -21.32 -3.18
N GLU A 383 52.72 -21.21 -3.11
CA GLU A 383 53.50 -21.41 -1.89
C GLU A 383 53.96 -20.09 -1.24
N GLY A 384 53.28 -19.00 -1.53
CA GLY A 384 53.61 -17.65 -1.04
C GLY A 384 53.23 -17.41 0.43
N PRO A 385 53.16 -16.15 0.85
CA PRO A 385 52.81 -15.77 2.21
C PRO A 385 51.28 -15.94 2.50
N GLY A 386 50.47 -16.17 1.46
CA GLY A 386 49.01 -16.19 1.57
C GLY A 386 48.42 -14.79 1.67
N PHE A 387 47.16 -14.72 2.09
CA PHE A 387 46.41 -13.46 2.30
C PHE A 387 46.53 -13.01 3.76
N GLY A 388 46.69 -11.70 3.99
CA GLY A 388 46.53 -11.15 5.33
C GLY A 388 45.09 -11.39 5.86
N GLU A 389 44.96 -11.72 7.14
CA GLU A 389 43.66 -12.03 7.75
C GLU A 389 42.63 -10.91 7.57
N ALA A 390 43.03 -9.65 7.65
CA ALA A 390 42.16 -8.48 7.46
C ALA A 390 41.74 -8.27 5.99
N PHE A 391 42.52 -8.79 5.03
CA PHE A 391 42.28 -8.63 3.61
C PHE A 391 41.37 -9.72 3.03
N LEU A 392 41.44 -10.94 3.57
CA LEU A 392 40.73 -12.09 3.05
C LEU A 392 39.21 -11.89 2.85
N PRO A 393 38.47 -11.23 3.76
CA PRO A 393 37.03 -10.99 3.58
C PRO A 393 36.70 -10.08 2.39
N GLN A 394 37.63 -9.21 1.99
CA GLN A 394 37.46 -8.22 0.92
C GLN A 394 38.28 -8.53 -0.33
N ALA A 395 38.90 -9.71 -0.40
CA ALA A 395 39.82 -10.08 -1.50
C ALA A 395 39.14 -10.05 -2.88
N PHE A 396 37.82 -10.29 -2.93
CA PHE A 396 37.04 -10.26 -4.18
C PHE A 396 36.33 -8.91 -4.43
N GLU A 397 36.51 -7.92 -3.55
CA GLU A 397 36.04 -6.57 -3.81
C GLU A 397 36.87 -5.89 -4.93
N ARG A 398 36.23 -5.01 -5.65
CA ARG A 398 36.89 -4.28 -6.75
C ARG A 398 37.96 -3.36 -6.18
N PHE A 399 39.10 -3.31 -6.85
CA PHE A 399 40.24 -2.48 -6.47
C PHE A 399 40.82 -2.79 -5.07
N ALA A 400 40.39 -3.91 -4.47
CA ALA A 400 40.96 -4.36 -3.19
C ALA A 400 42.41 -4.74 -3.34
N ARG A 401 43.25 -4.21 -2.45
CA ARG A 401 44.72 -4.45 -2.43
C ARG A 401 45.15 -4.65 -0.97
N GLY A 402 45.95 -5.68 -0.72
CA GLY A 402 46.59 -5.88 0.58
C GLY A 402 47.62 -4.80 0.88
N ASP A 403 47.98 -4.62 2.16
CA ASP A 403 48.95 -3.58 2.59
C ASP A 403 50.31 -3.72 1.94
N GLU A 404 50.76 -4.94 1.63
CA GLU A 404 52.01 -5.22 0.93
C GLU A 404 51.95 -4.96 -0.59
N GLY A 405 50.72 -4.82 -1.14
CA GLY A 405 50.50 -4.61 -2.58
C GLY A 405 50.43 -3.14 -3.01
N ARG A 406 50.62 -2.16 -2.10
CA ARG A 406 50.55 -0.73 -2.45
C ARG A 406 51.66 -0.28 -3.44
N GLU A 407 52.77 -0.98 -3.50
CA GLU A 407 53.86 -0.72 -4.44
C GLU A 407 53.88 -1.68 -5.67
N GLY A 408 52.93 -2.64 -5.76
CA GLY A 408 52.88 -3.65 -6.82
C GLY A 408 52.03 -3.25 -8.03
N GLU A 409 52.30 -3.88 -9.20
CA GLU A 409 51.68 -3.60 -10.51
C GLU A 409 50.22 -4.10 -10.73
N GLY A 410 49.45 -4.50 -9.74
CA GLY A 410 48.12 -5.02 -9.90
C GLY A 410 47.03 -3.94 -9.98
N SER A 411 45.95 -4.13 -10.77
CA SER A 411 44.77 -3.24 -10.82
C SER A 411 43.78 -3.49 -9.70
N GLY A 412 43.93 -4.57 -8.92
CA GLY A 412 42.92 -4.98 -7.93
C GLY A 412 41.57 -5.45 -8.52
N LEU A 413 41.49 -5.65 -9.84
CA LEU A 413 40.30 -6.12 -10.53
C LEU A 413 40.25 -7.64 -10.75
N GLY A 414 41.40 -8.31 -10.75
CA GLY A 414 41.52 -9.73 -11.15
C GLY A 414 40.58 -10.65 -10.35
N LEU A 415 40.63 -10.61 -9.03
CA LEU A 415 39.77 -11.46 -8.17
C LEU A 415 38.29 -11.03 -8.25
N ALA A 416 38.00 -9.76 -8.41
CA ALA A 416 36.63 -9.28 -8.62
C ALA A 416 36.03 -9.81 -9.93
N ILE A 417 36.83 -9.93 -10.97
CA ILE A 417 36.45 -10.55 -12.26
C ILE A 417 36.19 -12.04 -12.06
N VAL A 418 37.04 -12.73 -11.32
CA VAL A 418 36.84 -14.16 -10.99
C VAL A 418 35.50 -14.37 -10.29
N ALA A 419 35.21 -13.58 -9.25
CA ALA A 419 33.94 -13.63 -8.56
C ALA A 419 32.77 -13.32 -9.49
N THR A 420 32.88 -12.32 -10.33
CA THR A 420 31.86 -11.93 -11.31
C THR A 420 31.56 -13.04 -12.31
N ILE A 421 32.58 -13.68 -12.84
CA ILE A 421 32.45 -14.81 -13.78
C ILE A 421 31.84 -16.01 -13.07
N ALA A 422 32.29 -16.34 -11.86
CA ALA A 422 31.73 -17.43 -11.06
C ALA A 422 30.21 -17.21 -10.80
N HIS A 423 29.83 -16.01 -10.36
CA HIS A 423 28.41 -15.66 -10.14
C HIS A 423 27.58 -15.73 -11.43
N ALA A 424 28.12 -15.29 -12.56
CA ALA A 424 27.42 -15.40 -13.84
C ALA A 424 27.14 -16.86 -14.23
N HIS A 425 27.99 -17.81 -13.80
CA HIS A 425 27.80 -19.26 -13.94
C HIS A 425 27.01 -19.89 -12.79
N HIS A 426 26.31 -19.10 -11.99
CA HIS A 426 25.56 -19.56 -10.80
C HIS A 426 26.44 -20.25 -9.74
N GLY A 427 27.75 -19.98 -9.75
CA GLY A 427 28.72 -20.47 -8.82
C GLY A 427 29.20 -19.42 -7.82
N SER A 428 30.36 -19.67 -7.21
CA SER A 428 31.00 -18.74 -6.28
C SER A 428 32.53 -18.80 -6.41
N ALA A 429 33.22 -17.71 -6.03
CA ALA A 429 34.66 -17.69 -5.87
C ALA A 429 34.99 -17.59 -4.39
N ARG A 430 36.05 -18.30 -3.96
CA ARG A 430 36.52 -18.34 -2.58
C ARG A 430 38.05 -18.30 -2.52
N ALA A 431 38.55 -17.85 -1.38
CA ALA A 431 39.97 -17.83 -1.09
C ALA A 431 40.24 -18.27 0.34
N ALA A 432 41.31 -18.94 0.56
CA ALA A 432 41.80 -19.34 1.88
C ALA A 432 43.35 -19.35 1.89
N ASN A 433 43.94 -19.33 3.06
CA ASN A 433 45.35 -19.63 3.23
C ASN A 433 45.54 -21.16 3.36
N ALA A 434 46.45 -21.72 2.57
CA ALA A 434 46.73 -23.14 2.60
C ALA A 434 47.40 -23.55 3.92
N PRO A 435 47.08 -24.77 4.49
CA PRO A 435 47.66 -25.21 5.77
C PRO A 435 49.17 -25.30 5.80
N GLY A 436 49.79 -25.43 4.63
CA GLY A 436 51.27 -25.49 4.44
C GLY A 436 51.93 -24.12 4.17
N GLY A 437 51.17 -23.05 4.17
CA GLY A 437 51.54 -21.73 3.66
C GLY A 437 51.10 -21.55 2.21
N GLY A 438 50.98 -20.28 1.77
CA GLY A 438 50.49 -19.93 0.45
C GLY A 438 48.98 -19.63 0.41
N ALA A 439 48.52 -19.18 -0.74
CA ALA A 439 47.10 -18.92 -1.01
C ALA A 439 46.49 -20.08 -1.82
N ASP A 440 45.27 -20.41 -1.51
CA ASP A 440 44.38 -21.25 -2.30
C ASP A 440 43.16 -20.42 -2.71
N VAL A 441 42.99 -20.21 -4.01
CA VAL A 441 41.85 -19.47 -4.57
C VAL A 441 41.15 -20.38 -5.57
N TRP A 442 39.80 -20.51 -5.40
CA TRP A 442 39.06 -21.41 -6.26
C TRP A 442 37.72 -20.85 -6.71
N ILE A 443 37.20 -21.43 -7.77
CA ILE A 443 35.89 -21.20 -8.35
C ILE A 443 35.08 -22.45 -8.17
N SER A 444 33.92 -22.35 -7.55
CA SER A 444 32.93 -23.44 -7.44
C SER A 444 31.84 -23.23 -8.48
N LEU A 445 31.61 -24.22 -9.34
CA LEU A 445 30.60 -24.20 -10.42
C LEU A 445 29.61 -25.35 -10.24
N PRO A 446 28.29 -25.15 -10.47
CA PRO A 446 27.34 -26.24 -10.44
C PRO A 446 27.58 -27.20 -11.62
N LEU A 447 27.44 -28.51 -11.37
CA LEU A 447 27.56 -29.55 -12.40
C LEU A 447 26.28 -29.71 -13.24
N ARG A 448 25.20 -29.02 -12.90
CA ARG A 448 23.91 -29.07 -13.59
C ARG A 448 23.30 -27.70 -13.73
#